data_920de60f1a661e1baf256c6b0092eb86
#
_entry.id   920de60f1a661e1baf256c6b0092eb86
#
_cell.length_a   1.000
_cell.length_b   1.000
_cell.length_c   1.000
_cell.angle_alpha   90.00
_cell.angle_beta   90.00
_cell.angle_gamma   90.00
#
_symmetry.space_group_name_H-M   'P 1'
#
loop_
_entity.id
_entity.type
_entity.pdbx_description
1 polymer ?
#
loop_
_entity_poly.entity_id
_entity_poly.type
_entity_poly.pdbx_seq_one_letter_code
_entity_poly.pdbx_strand_id
1 'polypeptide(L)'
;MMKVCDLFKDGSFKVLNEGNNSDREISVPYCCDLLSVAMGRMPADSAWVTVMGNVNTLAVAALADAACILLAEGSQLDEPALGKARQQEITVLTTELPIFDAALIVYQKLHA
;
A
#
# COMPACT_ATOMS: atom_id res chain seq x y z
N MET A 1 13.78 -5.71 -9.71
CA MET A 1 13.70 -5.27 -8.32
C MET A 1 13.06 -3.89 -8.26
N MET A 2 12.09 -3.67 -7.39
CA MET A 2 11.52 -2.35 -7.21
C MET A 2 11.43 -2.00 -5.74
N LYS A 3 11.55 -0.72 -5.44
CA LYS A 3 11.48 -0.17 -4.08
C LYS A 3 10.23 0.67 -3.92
N VAL A 4 9.83 0.92 -2.68
CA VAL A 4 8.68 1.78 -2.38
C VAL A 4 8.82 3.15 -3.07
N CYS A 5 10.02 3.74 -3.06
CA CYS A 5 10.23 5.04 -3.68
C CYS A 5 10.02 5.05 -5.20
N ASP A 6 10.05 3.91 -5.85
CA ASP A 6 9.76 3.85 -7.29
C ASP A 6 8.31 4.19 -7.58
N LEU A 7 7.42 3.95 -6.62
CA LEU A 7 6.01 4.34 -6.76
C LEU A 7 5.81 5.86 -6.63
N PHE A 8 6.69 6.54 -5.89
CA PHE A 8 6.58 8.01 -5.74
C PHE A 8 6.81 8.72 -7.08
N LYS A 9 7.56 8.09 -7.97
CA LYS A 9 7.91 8.67 -9.27
C LYS A 9 6.87 8.39 -10.33
N ASP A 10 5.92 7.50 -10.06
CA ASP A 10 4.88 7.14 -11.01
C ASP A 10 3.72 8.12 -10.86
N GLY A 11 3.39 8.82 -11.94
CA GLY A 11 2.34 9.84 -11.92
C GLY A 11 0.93 9.31 -11.64
N SER A 12 0.74 7.98 -11.64
CA SER A 12 -0.54 7.37 -11.32
C SER A 12 -0.84 7.37 -9.82
N PHE A 13 0.17 7.60 -8.97
CA PHE A 13 0.02 7.53 -7.52
C PHE A 13 0.34 8.87 -6.86
N LYS A 14 -0.38 9.15 -5.78
CA LYS A 14 -0.15 10.31 -4.93
C LYS A 14 0.17 9.83 -3.52
N VAL A 15 1.25 10.34 -2.93
CA VAL A 15 1.64 9.96 -1.57
C VAL A 15 0.72 10.65 -0.57
N LEU A 16 0.04 9.85 0.28
CA LEU A 16 -0.76 10.37 1.38
C LEU A 16 0.06 10.46 2.66
N ASN A 17 0.95 9.52 2.87
CA ASN A 17 1.89 9.52 3.99
C ASN A 17 3.16 8.81 3.55
N GLU A 18 4.29 9.48 3.68
CA GLU A 18 5.58 8.85 3.45
C GLU A 18 6.12 8.36 4.78
N GLY A 19 6.30 7.03 4.87
CA GLY A 19 6.92 6.43 6.04
C GLY A 19 8.44 6.53 5.98
N ASN A 20 9.11 5.70 6.78
CA ASN A 20 10.56 5.72 6.87
C ASN A 20 11.23 4.60 6.06
N ASN A 21 10.51 4.02 5.10
CA ASN A 21 10.97 2.82 4.40
C ASN A 21 11.00 2.98 2.87
N SER A 22 11.34 4.16 2.38
CA SER A 22 11.31 4.43 0.94
C SER A 22 12.26 3.50 0.16
N ASP A 23 13.31 3.00 0.78
CA ASP A 23 14.26 2.07 0.17
C ASP A 23 13.86 0.61 0.28
N ARG A 24 12.74 0.31 0.94
CA ARG A 24 12.30 -1.08 1.12
C ARG A 24 11.87 -1.68 -0.22
N GLU A 25 12.31 -2.90 -0.48
CA GLU A 25 11.93 -3.62 -1.69
C GLU A 25 10.53 -4.18 -1.56
N ILE A 26 9.78 -4.12 -2.66
CA ILE A 26 8.44 -4.69 -2.74
C ILE A 26 8.56 -6.11 -3.30
N SER A 27 7.95 -7.07 -2.60
CA SER A 27 7.99 -8.48 -3.02
C SER A 27 6.92 -8.80 -4.06
N VAL A 28 5.68 -8.41 -3.81
CA VAL A 28 4.53 -8.68 -4.69
C VAL A 28 3.47 -7.61 -4.51
N PRO A 29 2.62 -7.37 -5.52
CA PRO A 29 1.35 -6.69 -5.28
C PRO A 29 0.37 -7.68 -4.66
N TYR A 30 -0.38 -7.26 -3.65
CA TYR A 30 -1.37 -8.10 -2.99
C TYR A 30 -2.69 -7.35 -2.93
N CYS A 31 -3.75 -7.91 -3.51
CA CYS A 31 -5.05 -7.27 -3.61
C CYS A 31 -6.03 -7.98 -2.68
N CYS A 32 -6.57 -7.26 -1.70
CA CYS A 32 -7.54 -7.85 -0.79
C CYS A 32 -8.28 -6.74 -0.05
N ASP A 33 -9.62 -6.90 0.07
CA ASP A 33 -10.48 -5.98 0.79
C ASP A 33 -11.14 -6.64 2.00
N LEU A 34 -10.59 -7.75 2.48
CA LEU A 34 -11.06 -8.43 3.66
C LEU A 34 -9.90 -8.58 4.63
N LEU A 35 -9.98 -7.87 5.76
CA LEU A 35 -8.86 -7.76 6.70
C LEU A 35 -8.40 -9.10 7.25
N SER A 36 -9.34 -10.00 7.56
CA SER A 36 -9.00 -11.32 8.12
C SER A 36 -8.21 -12.17 7.12
N VAL A 37 -8.53 -12.07 5.84
CA VAL A 37 -7.80 -12.78 4.79
C VAL A 37 -6.41 -12.15 4.60
N ALA A 38 -6.34 -10.83 4.53
CA ALA A 38 -5.08 -10.12 4.36
C ALA A 38 -4.13 -10.45 5.52
N MET A 39 -4.65 -10.44 6.76
CA MET A 39 -3.82 -10.72 7.94
C MET A 39 -3.21 -12.12 7.87
N GLY A 40 -3.92 -13.09 7.36
CA GLY A 40 -3.45 -14.48 7.31
C GLY A 40 -2.68 -14.86 6.06
N ARG A 41 -2.81 -14.09 4.97
CA ARG A 41 -2.28 -14.52 3.66
C ARG A 41 -1.34 -13.53 3.00
N MET A 42 -1.31 -12.27 3.42
CA MET A 42 -0.47 -11.28 2.75
C MET A 42 1.01 -11.57 3.00
N PRO A 43 1.81 -11.76 1.93
CA PRO A 43 3.24 -11.94 2.12
C PRO A 43 3.90 -10.68 2.69
N ALA A 44 4.98 -10.85 3.44
CA ALA A 44 5.78 -9.72 3.90
C ALA A 44 6.29 -8.92 2.69
N ASP A 45 6.51 -7.64 2.88
CA ASP A 45 7.01 -6.72 1.85
C ASP A 45 6.04 -6.51 0.69
N SER A 46 4.76 -6.84 0.85
CA SER A 46 3.75 -6.62 -0.19
C SER A 46 3.47 -5.14 -0.40
N ALA A 47 3.15 -4.76 -1.65
CA ALA A 47 2.40 -3.54 -1.92
C ALA A 47 0.92 -3.94 -1.83
N TRP A 48 0.25 -3.56 -0.75
CA TRP A 48 -1.13 -3.97 -0.51
C TRP A 48 -2.08 -3.02 -1.21
N VAL A 49 -2.78 -3.52 -2.22
CA VAL A 49 -3.76 -2.75 -3.00
C VAL A 49 -5.15 -3.03 -2.45
N THR A 50 -5.83 -1.98 -1.98
CA THR A 50 -7.13 -2.10 -1.32
C THR A 50 -7.90 -0.79 -1.48
N VAL A 51 -9.19 -0.80 -1.14
CA VAL A 51 -9.99 0.42 -1.06
C VAL A 51 -10.30 0.82 0.37
N MET A 52 -9.80 0.07 1.35
CA MET A 52 -10.11 0.31 2.76
C MET A 52 -9.09 1.26 3.38
N GLY A 53 -9.49 2.51 3.59
CA GLY A 53 -8.62 3.56 4.16
C GLY A 53 -8.87 3.83 5.65
N ASN A 54 -9.13 2.80 6.44
CA ASN A 54 -9.44 2.94 7.86
C ASN A 54 -8.29 2.47 8.76
N VAL A 55 -8.41 2.75 10.06
CA VAL A 55 -7.35 2.47 11.03
C VAL A 55 -7.02 0.97 11.13
N ASN A 56 -7.99 0.10 10.90
CA ASN A 56 -7.77 -1.35 10.97
C ASN A 56 -6.88 -1.83 9.81
N THR A 57 -6.99 -1.18 8.65
CA THR A 57 -6.11 -1.48 7.52
C THR A 57 -4.65 -1.21 7.90
N LEU A 58 -4.39 -0.09 8.57
CA LEU A 58 -3.04 0.25 9.01
C LEU A 58 -2.52 -0.78 10.03
N ALA A 59 -3.37 -1.21 10.95
CA ALA A 59 -2.99 -2.21 11.94
C ALA A 59 -2.61 -3.54 11.27
N VAL A 60 -3.38 -3.99 10.29
CA VAL A 60 -3.08 -5.23 9.57
C VAL A 60 -1.81 -5.10 8.74
N ALA A 61 -1.61 -3.96 8.09
CA ALA A 61 -0.39 -3.72 7.32
C ALA A 61 0.86 -3.81 8.20
N ALA A 62 0.79 -3.27 9.41
CA ALA A 62 1.89 -3.35 10.36
C ALA A 62 2.15 -4.78 10.81
N LEU A 63 1.09 -5.53 11.15
CA LEU A 63 1.21 -6.92 11.60
C LEU A 63 1.74 -7.85 10.51
N ALA A 64 1.28 -7.68 9.29
CA ALA A 64 1.70 -8.50 8.15
C ALA A 64 3.00 -8.01 7.53
N ASP A 65 3.53 -6.90 7.98
CA ASP A 65 4.79 -6.33 7.52
C ASP A 65 4.73 -5.95 6.03
N ALA A 66 3.66 -5.27 5.62
CA ALA A 66 3.51 -4.78 4.26
C ALA A 66 4.54 -3.69 3.98
N ALA A 67 5.02 -3.62 2.74
CA ALA A 67 5.94 -2.56 2.33
C ALA A 67 5.23 -1.21 2.24
N CYS A 68 4.00 -1.20 1.73
CA CYS A 68 3.19 0.00 1.62
C CYS A 68 1.73 -0.38 1.37
N ILE A 69 0.86 0.63 1.47
CA ILE A 69 -0.56 0.49 1.14
C ILE A 69 -0.84 1.37 -0.08
N LEU A 70 -1.51 0.79 -1.09
CA LEU A 70 -1.98 1.53 -2.26
C LEU A 70 -3.51 1.54 -2.23
N LEU A 71 -4.09 2.72 -1.96
CA LEU A 71 -5.53 2.88 -1.94
C LEU A 71 -6.01 3.18 -3.37
N ALA A 72 -6.83 2.29 -3.90
CA ALA A 72 -7.38 2.39 -5.25
C ALA A 72 -8.73 3.11 -5.29
N GLU A 73 -9.26 3.35 -6.48
CA GLU A 73 -10.59 3.96 -6.69
C GLU A 73 -10.74 5.34 -6.06
N GLY A 74 -9.65 6.08 -5.90
CA GLY A 74 -9.69 7.39 -5.28
C GLY A 74 -9.89 7.38 -3.77
N SER A 75 -9.79 6.21 -3.13
CA SER A 75 -9.97 6.10 -1.68
C SER A 75 -8.91 6.88 -0.92
N GLN A 76 -9.30 7.44 0.21
CA GLN A 76 -8.43 8.25 1.05
C GLN A 76 -8.38 7.65 2.46
N LEU A 77 -7.39 8.07 3.23
CA LEU A 77 -7.34 7.74 4.66
C LEU A 77 -8.30 8.66 5.42
N ASP A 78 -9.07 8.09 6.36
CA ASP A 78 -9.79 8.94 7.31
C ASP A 78 -8.79 9.52 8.32
N GLU A 79 -9.26 10.46 9.16
CA GLU A 79 -8.37 11.14 10.12
C GLU A 79 -7.66 10.18 11.07
N PRO A 80 -8.36 9.22 11.72
CA PRO A 80 -7.68 8.27 12.59
C PRO A 80 -6.64 7.42 11.85
N ALA A 81 -6.94 7.01 10.61
CA ALA A 81 -6.03 6.21 9.81
C ALA A 81 -4.78 7.00 9.44
N LEU A 82 -4.94 8.27 9.08
CA LEU A 82 -3.78 9.12 8.75
C LEU A 82 -2.89 9.28 9.98
N GLY A 83 -3.48 9.51 11.16
CA GLY A 83 -2.73 9.57 12.41
C GLY A 83 -1.96 8.28 12.69
N LYS A 84 -2.61 7.13 12.47
CA LYS A 84 -1.97 5.83 12.65
C LYS A 84 -0.82 5.62 11.67
N ALA A 85 -1.01 6.00 10.41
CA ALA A 85 0.03 5.90 9.40
C ALA A 85 1.27 6.72 9.79
N ARG A 86 1.06 7.94 10.29
CA ARG A 86 2.15 8.80 10.75
C ARG A 86 2.86 8.19 11.96
N GLN A 87 2.09 7.72 12.94
CA GLN A 87 2.65 7.16 14.17
C GLN A 87 3.46 5.90 13.90
N GLN A 88 2.97 5.03 13.03
CA GLN A 88 3.61 3.76 12.69
C GLN A 88 4.59 3.86 11.53
N GLU A 89 4.70 5.05 10.94
CA GLU A 89 5.58 5.34 9.80
C GLU A 89 5.32 4.42 8.61
N ILE A 90 4.03 4.19 8.32
CA ILE A 90 3.58 3.35 7.21
C ILE A 90 3.39 4.23 5.97
N THR A 91 4.00 3.82 4.86
CA THR A 91 3.83 4.53 3.59
C THR A 91 2.48 4.17 2.97
N VAL A 92 1.68 5.18 2.64
CA VAL A 92 0.38 5.03 2.01
C VAL A 92 0.29 5.94 0.80
N LEU A 93 -0.10 5.38 -0.33
CA LEU A 93 -0.35 6.12 -1.57
C LEU A 93 -1.80 5.91 -1.99
N THR A 94 -2.32 6.82 -2.82
CA THR A 94 -3.64 6.67 -3.40
C THR A 94 -3.56 6.82 -4.92
N THR A 95 -4.55 6.25 -5.61
CA THR A 95 -4.70 6.37 -7.05
C THR A 95 -6.19 6.37 -7.41
N GLU A 96 -6.53 7.03 -8.52
CA GLU A 96 -7.89 6.96 -9.07
C GLU A 96 -8.15 5.65 -9.81
N LEU A 97 -7.10 4.88 -10.11
CA LEU A 97 -7.23 3.65 -10.88
C LEU A 97 -7.97 2.55 -10.10
N PRO A 98 -8.66 1.65 -10.81
CA PRO A 98 -9.21 0.45 -10.19
C PRO A 98 -8.11 -0.42 -9.56
N ILE A 99 -8.53 -1.33 -8.67
CA ILE A 99 -7.61 -2.21 -7.93
C ILE A 99 -6.70 -2.98 -8.89
N PHE A 100 -7.28 -3.61 -9.92
CA PHE A 100 -6.49 -4.40 -10.84
C PHE A 100 -5.45 -3.55 -11.58
N ASP A 101 -5.85 -2.38 -12.05
CA ASP A 101 -4.94 -1.52 -12.82
C ASP A 101 -3.79 -1.03 -11.95
N ALA A 102 -4.06 -0.67 -10.70
CA ALA A 102 -3.02 -0.27 -9.76
C ALA A 102 -2.06 -1.42 -9.49
N ALA A 103 -2.58 -2.62 -9.24
CA ALA A 103 -1.76 -3.80 -9.00
C ALA A 103 -0.93 -4.17 -10.23
N LEU A 104 -1.49 -3.98 -11.44
CA LEU A 104 -0.79 -4.27 -12.68
C LEU A 104 0.44 -3.37 -12.84
N ILE A 105 0.34 -2.10 -12.48
CA ILE A 105 1.50 -1.19 -12.53
C ILE A 105 2.62 -1.73 -11.65
N VAL A 106 2.29 -2.15 -10.42
CA VAL A 106 3.29 -2.73 -9.50
C VAL A 106 3.89 -4.00 -10.10
N TYR A 107 3.04 -4.87 -10.61
CA TYR A 107 3.48 -6.13 -11.21
C TYR A 107 4.44 -5.89 -12.38
N GLN A 108 4.09 -4.97 -13.27
CA GLN A 108 4.93 -4.66 -14.42
C GLN A 108 6.27 -4.07 -14.01
N LYS A 109 6.32 -3.21 -13.00
CA LYS A 109 7.57 -2.66 -12.50
C LYS A 109 8.45 -3.74 -11.86
N LEU A 110 7.84 -4.69 -11.15
CA LEU A 110 8.57 -5.80 -10.54
C LEU A 110 9.22 -6.71 -11.58
N HIS A 111 8.58 -6.88 -12.72
CA HIS A 111 9.03 -7.81 -13.76
C HIS A 111 9.64 -7.09 -14.96
N ALA A 112 9.98 -5.84 -14.80
CA ALA A 112 10.62 -5.08 -15.87
C ALA A 112 12.10 -5.46 -16.03
#